data_a838ac8c37d9d56451e9f850d75db1a3
#
_entry.id   a838ac8c37d9d56451e9f850d75db1a3
#
_cell.length_a   1.000
_cell.length_b   1.000
_cell.length_c   1.000
_cell.angle_alpha   90.00
_cell.angle_beta   90.00
_cell.angle_gamma   90.00
#
_symmetry.space_group_name_H-M   'P 1'
#
loop_
_entity.id
_entity.type
_entity.pdbx_description
1 polymer ?
#
loop_
_entity_poly.entity_id
_entity_poly.type
_entity_poly.pdbx_seq_one_letter_code
_entity_poly.pdbx_strand_id
1 'polypeptide(L)'
;MANSFKQMTKAGVIKRTDTGMFIALSDIHVREGFNKREDDERTRHADDDLFNYLMNGGSVPPLEVIARDEGGVWVVEGHRRRRCYARCAEAGKPVDRIHIMPFNGNDVQRLARIMTSNNQLPLSDMEQAAVIQELHNAFNQTTSEIAKLVNKSVATVEKLLLLSTANLDVQQEVKSGAVSVDVAVDRVMEYGEQAGKVLQHDKAVAAAQGKTKVTRSSIAPELSVKNARRFVELMAKATISDEGVFTLEGTALAEALSIMDEHKAIAEARETYRLSQPVPSTEIIGKVLYVRMNGKDIGSAVIYRGKNVWLHMDDKRVLVNQSKAVSYFVKKYKMQQEQNHDSQ
;
A
#
# COMPACT_ATOMS: atom_id res chain seq x y z
N MET A 1 32.28 -7.97 -30.66
CA MET A 1 31.17 -8.93 -30.89
C MET A 1 30.41 -9.09 -29.59
N ALA A 2 29.09 -8.97 -29.62
CA ALA A 2 28.29 -9.13 -28.40
C ALA A 2 28.47 -10.51 -27.79
N ASN A 3 28.73 -10.60 -26.50
CA ASN A 3 28.88 -11.87 -25.78
C ASN A 3 27.55 -12.64 -25.78
N SER A 4 27.61 -13.97 -25.99
CA SER A 4 26.42 -14.82 -26.00
C SER A 4 26.62 -16.10 -25.20
N PHE A 5 25.54 -16.73 -24.75
CA PHE A 5 25.61 -18.03 -24.07
C PHE A 5 26.38 -19.09 -24.88
N LYS A 6 26.21 -19.09 -26.22
CA LYS A 6 26.93 -20.01 -27.11
C LYS A 6 28.43 -19.74 -27.12
N GLN A 7 28.85 -18.47 -27.16
CA GLN A 7 30.26 -18.08 -27.11
C GLN A 7 30.89 -18.40 -25.75
N MET A 8 30.19 -18.08 -24.64
CA MET A 8 30.65 -18.41 -23.29
C MET A 8 30.77 -19.92 -23.07
N THR A 9 29.87 -20.72 -23.62
CA THR A 9 29.99 -22.19 -23.58
C THR A 9 31.19 -22.68 -24.36
N LYS A 10 31.43 -22.13 -25.56
CA LYS A 10 32.62 -22.48 -26.38
C LYS A 10 33.94 -22.08 -25.71
N ALA A 11 33.93 -20.96 -24.99
CA ALA A 11 35.09 -20.47 -24.23
C ALA A 11 35.29 -21.16 -22.86
N GLY A 12 34.39 -22.06 -22.44
CA GLY A 12 34.49 -22.79 -21.17
C GLY A 12 34.04 -22.00 -19.94
N VAL A 13 33.57 -20.75 -20.11
CA VAL A 13 33.03 -19.92 -19.05
C VAL A 13 31.74 -20.55 -18.51
N ILE A 14 30.84 -20.97 -19.41
CA ILE A 14 29.66 -21.75 -19.07
C ILE A 14 29.90 -23.22 -19.35
N LYS A 15 29.74 -24.07 -18.35
CA LYS A 15 29.71 -25.52 -18.49
C LYS A 15 28.28 -25.97 -18.75
N ARG A 16 28.02 -26.61 -19.85
CA ARG A 16 26.73 -27.22 -20.19
C ARG A 16 26.78 -28.72 -19.92
N THR A 17 25.77 -29.20 -19.22
CA THR A 17 25.55 -30.63 -18.92
C THR A 17 24.13 -31.01 -19.34
N ASP A 18 23.77 -32.28 -19.21
CA ASP A 18 22.41 -32.78 -19.46
C ASP A 18 21.42 -32.19 -18.48
N THR A 19 21.88 -31.74 -17.28
CA THR A 19 21.05 -31.17 -16.22
C THR A 19 20.95 -29.65 -16.25
N GLY A 20 21.73 -28.95 -17.09
CA GLY A 20 21.63 -27.50 -17.19
C GLY A 20 22.93 -26.78 -17.56
N MET A 21 22.93 -25.50 -17.31
CA MET A 21 24.08 -24.62 -17.52
C MET A 21 24.63 -24.14 -16.18
N PHE A 22 25.95 -24.13 -16.05
CA PHE A 22 26.66 -23.83 -14.83
C PHE A 22 27.80 -22.84 -15.10
N ILE A 23 27.95 -21.84 -14.20
CA ILE A 23 28.93 -20.76 -14.33
C ILE A 23 29.58 -20.48 -12.95
N ALA A 24 30.81 -19.99 -12.95
CA ALA A 24 31.47 -19.58 -11.71
C ALA A 24 30.80 -18.34 -11.11
N LEU A 25 30.83 -18.19 -9.78
CA LEU A 25 30.26 -17.03 -9.09
C LEU A 25 30.88 -15.70 -9.54
N SER A 26 32.20 -15.70 -9.85
CA SER A 26 32.96 -14.55 -10.37
C SER A 26 32.39 -13.95 -11.66
N ASP A 27 31.77 -14.81 -12.50
CA ASP A 27 31.20 -14.42 -13.79
C ASP A 27 29.72 -14.05 -13.72
N ILE A 28 29.14 -14.02 -12.48
CA ILE A 28 27.75 -13.63 -12.21
C ILE A 28 27.70 -12.22 -11.63
N HIS A 29 27.25 -11.27 -12.42
CA HIS A 29 27.21 -9.84 -12.07
C HIS A 29 25.78 -9.38 -11.72
N VAL A 30 25.70 -8.35 -10.89
CA VAL A 30 24.45 -7.67 -10.51
C VAL A 30 24.46 -6.27 -11.10
N ARG A 31 23.39 -5.91 -11.80
CA ARG A 31 23.21 -4.55 -12.32
C ARG A 31 22.73 -3.66 -11.20
N GLU A 32 23.45 -2.57 -10.94
CA GLU A 32 23.08 -1.60 -9.93
C GLU A 32 21.69 -0.99 -10.20
N GLY A 33 20.91 -0.76 -9.14
CA GLY A 33 19.57 -0.20 -9.22
C GLY A 33 18.49 -1.09 -9.84
N PHE A 34 18.85 -2.28 -10.36
CA PHE A 34 17.89 -3.21 -10.97
C PHE A 34 17.06 -3.94 -9.92
N ASN A 35 17.69 -4.39 -8.84
CA ASN A 35 16.98 -5.04 -7.73
C ASN A 35 16.33 -3.97 -6.83
N LYS A 36 15.00 -3.94 -6.77
CA LYS A 36 14.23 -2.98 -5.96
C LYS A 36 14.06 -3.43 -4.51
N ARG A 37 14.59 -4.60 -4.13
CA ARG A 37 14.51 -5.11 -2.78
C ARG A 37 15.40 -4.29 -1.84
N GLU A 38 14.82 -3.87 -0.73
CA GLU A 38 15.52 -3.15 0.31
C GLU A 38 16.29 -4.11 1.26
N ASP A 39 17.36 -3.59 1.87
CA ASP A 39 18.11 -4.29 2.89
C ASP A 39 17.49 -4.02 4.27
N ASP A 40 16.29 -4.56 4.49
CA ASP A 40 15.57 -4.50 5.75
C ASP A 40 15.80 -5.75 6.63
N GLU A 41 15.33 -5.72 7.87
CA GLU A 41 15.46 -6.83 8.82
C GLU A 41 14.79 -8.11 8.31
N ARG A 42 13.64 -7.99 7.66
CA ARG A 42 12.92 -9.10 7.02
C ARG A 42 13.77 -9.76 5.94
N THR A 43 14.43 -8.97 5.10
CA THR A 43 15.31 -9.46 4.03
C THR A 43 16.56 -10.13 4.61
N ARG A 44 17.16 -9.54 5.66
CA ARG A 44 18.34 -10.11 6.32
C ARG A 44 18.03 -11.44 6.97
N HIS A 45 16.95 -11.56 7.73
CA HIS A 45 16.52 -12.85 8.31
C HIS A 45 16.32 -13.93 7.25
N ALA A 46 15.59 -13.60 6.19
CA ALA A 46 15.36 -14.55 5.10
C ALA A 46 16.65 -14.93 4.35
N ASP A 47 17.64 -14.03 4.29
CA ASP A 47 18.96 -14.31 3.73
C ASP A 47 19.80 -15.19 4.68
N ASP A 48 19.68 -15.02 5.98
CA ASP A 48 20.33 -15.88 6.98
C ASP A 48 19.77 -17.31 6.92
N ASP A 49 18.47 -17.46 6.81
CA ASP A 49 17.83 -18.77 6.62
C ASP A 49 18.30 -19.45 5.33
N LEU A 50 18.35 -18.70 4.23
CA LEU A 50 18.82 -19.22 2.93
C LEU A 50 20.32 -19.56 2.96
N PHE A 51 21.14 -18.74 3.62
CA PHE A 51 22.55 -19.00 3.83
C PHE A 51 22.76 -20.30 4.60
N ASN A 52 22.08 -20.47 5.73
CA ASN A 52 22.15 -21.69 6.55
C ASN A 52 21.70 -22.92 5.77
N TYR A 53 20.63 -22.80 4.96
CA TYR A 53 20.16 -23.88 4.10
C TYR A 53 21.22 -24.30 3.08
N LEU A 54 21.88 -23.34 2.41
CA LEU A 54 22.96 -23.60 1.46
C LEU A 54 24.22 -24.18 2.15
N MET A 55 24.57 -23.66 3.34
CA MET A 55 25.68 -24.21 4.13
C MET A 55 25.45 -25.68 4.54
N ASN A 56 24.21 -26.10 4.69
CA ASN A 56 23.83 -27.48 4.96
C ASN A 56 23.68 -28.36 3.69
N GLY A 57 24.09 -27.83 2.52
CA GLY A 57 24.03 -28.56 1.24
C GLY A 57 22.65 -28.52 0.57
N GLY A 58 21.78 -27.61 0.97
CA GLY A 58 20.46 -27.43 0.38
C GLY A 58 20.53 -27.02 -1.10
N SER A 59 19.58 -27.52 -1.90
CA SER A 59 19.47 -27.20 -3.33
C SER A 59 18.43 -26.10 -3.55
N VAL A 60 18.74 -25.16 -4.43
CA VAL A 60 17.86 -24.06 -4.81
C VAL A 60 17.67 -23.98 -6.31
N PRO A 61 16.57 -23.40 -6.81
CA PRO A 61 16.33 -23.20 -8.23
C PRO A 61 17.48 -22.44 -8.92
N PRO A 62 17.69 -22.61 -10.25
CA PRO A 62 18.71 -21.89 -10.99
C PRO A 62 18.49 -20.38 -10.96
N LEU A 63 19.57 -19.59 -11.11
CA LEU A 63 19.47 -18.15 -11.33
C LEU A 63 19.00 -17.88 -12.75
N GLU A 64 18.05 -16.98 -12.94
CA GLU A 64 17.70 -16.50 -14.29
C GLU A 64 18.65 -15.36 -14.67
N VAL A 65 19.27 -15.48 -15.84
CA VAL A 65 20.36 -14.59 -16.25
C VAL A 65 20.27 -14.20 -17.73
N ILE A 66 20.89 -13.07 -18.09
CA ILE A 66 21.14 -12.65 -19.47
C ILE A 66 22.64 -12.50 -19.70
N ALA A 67 23.06 -12.64 -20.95
CA ALA A 67 24.46 -12.41 -21.31
C ALA A 67 24.86 -10.93 -21.06
N ARG A 68 26.09 -10.72 -20.57
CA ARG A 68 26.70 -9.42 -20.38
C ARG A 68 27.70 -9.18 -21.50
N ASP A 69 27.70 -8.02 -22.15
CA ASP A 69 28.54 -7.69 -23.31
C ASP A 69 30.04 -7.79 -23.00
N GLU A 70 30.44 -7.40 -21.79
CA GLU A 70 31.84 -7.41 -21.34
C GLU A 70 32.31 -8.79 -20.84
N GLY A 71 31.45 -9.80 -20.89
CA GLY A 71 31.70 -11.14 -20.38
C GLY A 71 30.91 -11.50 -19.15
N GLY A 72 30.68 -12.79 -18.95
CA GLY A 72 29.83 -13.27 -17.87
C GLY A 72 28.33 -12.96 -18.09
N VAL A 73 27.55 -12.96 -17.01
CA VAL A 73 26.08 -12.80 -17.05
C VAL A 73 25.59 -11.80 -16.06
N TRP A 74 24.47 -11.13 -16.39
CA TRP A 74 23.67 -10.33 -15.46
C TRP A 74 22.56 -11.15 -14.83
N VAL A 75 22.41 -11.07 -13.52
CA VAL A 75 21.25 -11.68 -12.82
C VAL A 75 19.99 -10.91 -13.14
N VAL A 76 18.95 -11.62 -13.54
CA VAL A 76 17.58 -11.13 -13.71
C VAL A 76 16.74 -11.53 -12.48
N GLU A 77 16.83 -12.81 -12.08
CA GLU A 77 16.14 -13.34 -10.90
C GLU A 77 17.09 -14.24 -10.10
N GLY A 78 16.96 -14.20 -8.78
CA GLY A 78 17.82 -14.93 -7.85
C GLY A 78 18.91 -14.09 -7.19
N HIS A 79 18.74 -12.78 -7.10
CA HIS A 79 19.69 -11.86 -6.44
C HIS A 79 20.04 -12.30 -5.00
N ARG A 80 19.06 -12.73 -4.22
CA ARG A 80 19.27 -13.26 -2.87
C ARG A 80 20.13 -14.54 -2.90
N ARG A 81 19.82 -15.47 -3.79
CA ARG A 81 20.59 -16.73 -3.97
C ARG A 81 22.04 -16.44 -4.34
N ARG A 82 22.26 -15.52 -5.28
CA ARG A 82 23.61 -15.09 -5.67
C ARG A 82 24.38 -14.49 -4.48
N ARG A 83 23.71 -13.63 -3.66
CA ARG A 83 24.30 -13.03 -2.46
C ARG A 83 24.66 -14.09 -1.41
N CYS A 84 23.77 -15.05 -1.18
CA CYS A 84 24.04 -16.16 -0.24
C CYS A 84 25.15 -17.08 -0.72
N TYR A 85 25.28 -17.35 -2.02
CA TYR A 85 26.44 -18.06 -2.57
C TYR A 85 27.76 -17.33 -2.31
N ALA A 86 27.78 -15.99 -2.41
CA ALA A 86 28.96 -15.20 -2.05
C ALA A 86 29.30 -15.34 -0.57
N ARG A 87 28.32 -15.25 0.32
CA ARG A 87 28.49 -15.48 1.77
C ARG A 87 29.00 -16.89 2.07
N CYS A 88 28.50 -17.92 1.37
CA CYS A 88 29.00 -19.28 1.53
C CYS A 88 30.49 -19.41 1.15
N ALA A 89 30.91 -18.73 0.08
CA ALA A 89 32.31 -18.72 -0.33
C ALA A 89 33.20 -18.02 0.69
N GLU A 90 32.77 -16.87 1.23
CA GLU A 90 33.44 -16.14 2.31
C GLU A 90 33.55 -16.97 3.59
N ALA A 91 32.53 -17.81 3.90
CA ALA A 91 32.52 -18.73 5.02
C ALA A 91 33.31 -20.03 4.78
N GLY A 92 34.11 -20.11 3.71
CA GLY A 92 34.98 -21.25 3.39
C GLY A 92 34.27 -22.46 2.76
N LYS A 93 33.04 -22.29 2.29
CA LYS A 93 32.28 -23.32 1.57
C LYS A 93 31.85 -22.84 0.17
N PRO A 94 32.79 -22.58 -0.75
CA PRO A 94 32.45 -22.11 -2.10
C PRO A 94 31.69 -23.18 -2.88
N VAL A 95 30.73 -22.76 -3.68
CA VAL A 95 30.12 -23.58 -4.70
C VAL A 95 30.92 -23.39 -5.98
N ASP A 96 31.48 -24.47 -6.52
CA ASP A 96 32.38 -24.43 -7.70
C ASP A 96 31.68 -23.78 -8.89
N ARG A 97 30.45 -24.21 -9.18
CA ARG A 97 29.64 -23.64 -10.28
C ARG A 97 28.18 -23.55 -9.89
N ILE A 98 27.57 -22.41 -10.19
CA ILE A 98 26.19 -22.10 -9.88
C ILE A 98 25.31 -22.40 -11.08
N HIS A 99 24.18 -23.07 -10.83
CA HIS A 99 23.19 -23.40 -11.85
C HIS A 99 22.49 -22.12 -12.33
N ILE A 100 22.49 -21.91 -13.64
CA ILE A 100 21.87 -20.78 -14.31
C ILE A 100 20.90 -21.22 -15.40
N MET A 101 19.94 -20.36 -15.70
CA MET A 101 18.98 -20.49 -16.78
C MET A 101 18.90 -19.18 -17.58
N PRO A 102 18.97 -19.21 -18.92
CA PRO A 102 18.79 -18.01 -19.72
C PRO A 102 17.38 -17.44 -19.54
N PHE A 103 17.29 -16.15 -19.27
CA PHE A 103 16.03 -15.44 -19.30
C PHE A 103 15.71 -15.02 -20.73
N ASN A 104 14.53 -15.40 -21.20
CA ASN A 104 14.02 -15.05 -22.52
C ASN A 104 12.92 -13.98 -22.37
N GLY A 105 13.24 -12.73 -22.64
CA GLY A 105 12.30 -11.62 -22.56
C GLY A 105 12.98 -10.28 -22.80
N ASN A 106 12.18 -9.26 -23.04
CA ASN A 106 12.65 -7.88 -23.17
C ASN A 106 12.86 -7.20 -21.79
N ASP A 107 13.29 -5.95 -21.80
CA ASP A 107 13.58 -5.19 -20.56
C ASP A 107 12.36 -4.97 -19.67
N VAL A 108 11.18 -4.78 -20.27
CA VAL A 108 9.92 -4.67 -19.57
C VAL A 108 9.57 -5.96 -18.82
N GLN A 109 9.66 -7.10 -19.53
CA GLN A 109 9.41 -8.42 -18.94
C GLN A 109 10.43 -8.77 -17.86
N ARG A 110 11.68 -8.34 -18.03
CA ARG A 110 12.76 -8.51 -17.08
C ARG A 110 12.48 -7.77 -15.77
N LEU A 111 12.03 -6.50 -15.84
CA LEU A 111 11.65 -5.73 -14.67
C LEU A 111 10.41 -6.32 -13.99
N ALA A 112 9.39 -6.70 -14.76
CA ALA A 112 8.19 -7.34 -14.24
C ALA A 112 8.49 -8.68 -13.55
N ARG A 113 9.54 -9.41 -13.99
CA ARG A 113 9.97 -10.68 -13.39
C ARG A 113 10.31 -10.57 -11.93
N ILE A 114 10.83 -9.43 -11.48
CA ILE A 114 11.15 -9.16 -10.07
C ILE A 114 9.89 -9.29 -9.18
N MET A 115 8.72 -8.90 -9.68
CA MET A 115 7.46 -9.02 -8.93
C MET A 115 6.85 -10.42 -9.01
N THR A 116 7.00 -11.11 -10.16
CA THR A 116 6.29 -12.36 -10.42
C THR A 116 7.02 -13.60 -9.94
N SER A 117 8.35 -13.54 -9.76
CA SER A 117 9.19 -14.70 -9.42
C SER A 117 9.25 -15.05 -7.93
N ASN A 118 8.68 -14.22 -7.07
CA ASN A 118 9.06 -14.18 -5.66
C ASN A 118 8.01 -14.79 -4.73
N ASN A 119 7.95 -16.13 -4.67
CA ASN A 119 6.99 -16.85 -3.83
C ASN A 119 7.44 -17.02 -2.37
N GLN A 120 8.76 -17.03 -2.08
CA GLN A 120 9.27 -17.29 -0.73
C GLN A 120 9.39 -16.02 0.13
N LEU A 121 9.79 -14.91 -0.45
CA LEU A 121 9.83 -13.61 0.19
C LEU A 121 9.23 -12.57 -0.78
N PRO A 122 7.93 -12.30 -0.73
CA PRO A 122 7.29 -11.30 -1.59
C PRO A 122 7.94 -9.92 -1.40
N LEU A 123 7.93 -9.10 -2.45
CA LEU A 123 8.28 -7.69 -2.32
C LEU A 123 7.31 -6.98 -1.38
N SER A 124 7.80 -6.05 -0.56
CA SER A 124 6.95 -5.15 0.21
C SER A 124 6.12 -4.26 -0.72
N ASP A 125 5.08 -3.64 -0.19
CA ASP A 125 4.21 -2.77 -0.99
C ASP A 125 4.99 -1.59 -1.59
N MET A 126 5.96 -1.04 -0.87
CA MET A 126 6.82 0.04 -1.37
C MET A 126 7.80 -0.44 -2.46
N GLU A 127 8.38 -1.63 -2.30
CA GLU A 127 9.23 -2.25 -3.33
C GLU A 127 8.42 -2.53 -4.61
N GLN A 128 7.18 -3.02 -4.47
CA GLN A 128 6.26 -3.23 -5.60
C GLN A 128 5.89 -1.89 -6.25
N ALA A 129 5.60 -0.85 -5.46
CA ALA A 129 5.32 0.49 -5.95
C ALA A 129 6.49 1.05 -6.79
N ALA A 130 7.74 0.83 -6.35
CA ALA A 130 8.93 1.25 -7.09
C ALA A 130 9.08 0.54 -8.45
N VAL A 131 8.81 -0.77 -8.52
CA VAL A 131 8.80 -1.52 -9.79
C VAL A 131 7.72 -1.00 -10.73
N ILE A 132 6.50 -0.79 -10.21
CA ILE A 132 5.36 -0.29 -11.01
C ILE A 132 5.64 1.12 -11.54
N GLN A 133 6.22 1.98 -10.70
CA GLN A 133 6.61 3.33 -11.10
C GLN A 133 7.65 3.31 -12.23
N GLU A 134 8.65 2.44 -12.17
CA GLU A 134 9.66 2.33 -13.22
C GLU A 134 9.06 1.77 -14.53
N LEU A 135 8.17 0.76 -14.46
CA LEU A 135 7.44 0.26 -15.62
C LEU A 135 6.60 1.36 -16.28
N HIS A 136 5.96 2.20 -15.47
CA HIS A 136 5.14 3.31 -15.96
C HIS A 136 5.99 4.43 -16.55
N ASN A 137 6.98 4.93 -15.82
CA ASN A 137 7.72 6.14 -16.16
C ASN A 137 8.86 5.90 -17.17
N ALA A 138 9.63 4.81 -17.00
CA ALA A 138 10.79 4.55 -17.86
C ALA A 138 10.43 3.75 -19.11
N PHE A 139 9.41 2.89 -19.01
CA PHE A 139 9.00 2.00 -20.12
C PHE A 139 7.65 2.39 -20.72
N ASN A 140 7.03 3.49 -20.29
CA ASN A 140 5.75 4.02 -20.79
C ASN A 140 4.62 2.98 -20.83
N GLN A 141 4.60 2.03 -19.87
CA GLN A 141 3.56 1.03 -19.79
C GLN A 141 2.30 1.64 -19.13
N THR A 142 1.14 1.36 -19.69
CA THR A 142 -0.15 1.73 -19.07
C THR A 142 -0.45 0.88 -17.84
N THR A 143 -1.29 1.35 -16.93
CA THR A 143 -1.71 0.59 -15.73
C THR A 143 -2.32 -0.77 -16.10
N SER A 144 -3.03 -0.87 -17.22
CA SER A 144 -3.61 -2.11 -17.73
C SER A 144 -2.54 -3.11 -18.23
N GLU A 145 -1.51 -2.62 -18.91
CA GLU A 145 -0.38 -3.46 -19.37
C GLU A 145 0.45 -3.95 -18.20
N ILE A 146 0.75 -3.05 -17.24
CA ILE A 146 1.46 -3.41 -16.01
C ILE A 146 0.67 -4.48 -15.24
N ALA A 147 -0.64 -4.31 -15.08
CA ALA A 147 -1.49 -5.27 -14.38
C ALA A 147 -1.37 -6.69 -14.95
N LYS A 148 -1.37 -6.80 -16.28
CA LYS A 148 -1.16 -8.09 -17.00
C LYS A 148 0.26 -8.63 -16.78
N LEU A 149 1.28 -7.78 -16.88
CA LEU A 149 2.68 -8.15 -16.73
C LEU A 149 3.00 -8.69 -15.34
N VAL A 150 2.46 -8.07 -14.28
CA VAL A 150 2.75 -8.42 -12.89
C VAL A 150 1.67 -9.30 -12.24
N ASN A 151 0.66 -9.74 -13.01
CA ASN A 151 -0.45 -10.56 -12.56
C ASN A 151 -1.20 -9.96 -11.34
N LYS A 152 -1.57 -8.70 -11.46
CA LYS A 152 -2.35 -7.96 -10.45
C LYS A 152 -3.57 -7.30 -11.08
N SER A 153 -4.53 -6.86 -10.26
CA SER A 153 -5.66 -6.06 -10.75
C SER A 153 -5.18 -4.64 -11.13
N VAL A 154 -5.85 -4.00 -12.09
CA VAL A 154 -5.59 -2.60 -12.46
C VAL A 154 -5.72 -1.70 -11.24
N ALA A 155 -6.74 -1.88 -10.42
CA ALA A 155 -6.94 -1.12 -9.19
C ALA A 155 -5.76 -1.26 -8.20
N THR A 156 -5.14 -2.44 -8.11
CA THR A 156 -3.94 -2.63 -7.27
C THR A 156 -2.75 -1.85 -7.84
N VAL A 157 -2.57 -1.87 -9.17
CA VAL A 157 -1.50 -1.13 -9.85
C VAL A 157 -1.67 0.37 -9.65
N GLU A 158 -2.89 0.90 -9.82
CA GLU A 158 -3.21 2.32 -9.61
C GLU A 158 -2.94 2.75 -8.16
N LYS A 159 -3.33 1.95 -7.17
CA LYS A 159 -3.04 2.22 -5.76
C LYS A 159 -1.53 2.30 -5.49
N LEU A 160 -0.75 1.34 -5.99
CA LEU A 160 0.69 1.31 -5.78
C LEU A 160 1.40 2.44 -6.55
N LEU A 161 0.90 2.81 -7.73
CA LEU A 161 1.40 3.96 -8.49
C LEU A 161 1.12 5.28 -7.75
N LEU A 162 -0.10 5.45 -7.19
CA LEU A 162 -0.42 6.62 -6.37
C LEU A 162 0.46 6.68 -5.12
N LEU A 163 0.68 5.55 -4.46
CA LEU A 163 1.56 5.47 -3.29
C LEU A 163 3.01 5.84 -3.62
N SER A 164 3.53 5.43 -4.79
CA SER A 164 4.89 5.77 -5.22
C SER A 164 5.12 7.27 -5.44
N THR A 165 4.05 8.03 -5.68
CA THR A 165 4.09 9.49 -5.89
C THR A 165 3.62 10.28 -4.66
N ALA A 166 3.21 9.62 -3.59
CA ALA A 166 2.80 10.26 -2.35
C ALA A 166 3.98 10.91 -1.63
N ASN A 167 3.70 11.79 -0.67
CA ASN A 167 4.71 12.42 0.15
C ASN A 167 5.55 11.39 0.92
N LEU A 168 6.80 11.71 1.20
CA LEU A 168 7.75 10.80 1.86
C LEU A 168 7.27 10.33 3.24
N ASP A 169 6.60 11.18 4.00
CA ASP A 169 6.03 10.84 5.31
C ASP A 169 4.97 9.73 5.18
N VAL A 170 4.08 9.82 4.19
CA VAL A 170 3.08 8.78 3.89
C VAL A 170 3.76 7.46 3.49
N GLN A 171 4.75 7.53 2.59
CA GLN A 171 5.49 6.34 2.15
C GLN A 171 6.20 5.66 3.33
N GLN A 172 6.76 6.45 4.26
CA GLN A 172 7.46 5.94 5.42
C GLN A 172 6.54 5.23 6.42
N GLU A 173 5.29 5.71 6.59
CA GLU A 173 4.30 5.04 7.43
C GLU A 173 3.85 3.69 6.85
N VAL A 174 3.74 3.58 5.54
CA VAL A 174 3.48 2.29 4.88
C VAL A 174 4.69 1.36 4.95
N LYS A 175 5.88 1.88 4.71
CA LYS A 175 7.15 1.13 4.76
C LYS A 175 7.41 0.53 6.14
N SER A 176 7.15 1.28 7.21
CA SER A 176 7.26 0.80 8.59
C SER A 176 6.20 -0.24 8.98
N GLY A 177 5.18 -0.45 8.14
CA GLY A 177 4.04 -1.31 8.43
C GLY A 177 3.02 -0.71 9.39
N ALA A 178 3.24 0.54 9.86
CA ALA A 178 2.34 1.22 10.79
C ALA A 178 0.98 1.57 10.16
N VAL A 179 0.94 1.77 8.84
CA VAL A 179 -0.29 2.09 8.09
C VAL A 179 -0.47 1.08 6.94
N SER A 180 -1.70 0.65 6.71
CA SER A 180 -2.02 -0.17 5.54
C SER A 180 -2.03 0.66 4.26
N VAL A 181 -1.68 0.04 3.12
CA VAL A 181 -1.71 0.69 1.80
C VAL A 181 -3.07 1.31 1.50
N ASP A 182 -4.15 0.59 1.79
CA ASP A 182 -5.50 1.08 1.50
C ASP A 182 -5.82 2.37 2.27
N VAL A 183 -5.45 2.46 3.55
CA VAL A 183 -5.65 3.69 4.34
C VAL A 183 -4.75 4.81 3.83
N ALA A 184 -3.47 4.53 3.54
CA ALA A 184 -2.55 5.54 3.01
C ALA A 184 -3.08 6.14 1.70
N VAL A 185 -3.51 5.28 0.77
CA VAL A 185 -4.09 5.70 -0.52
C VAL A 185 -5.37 6.51 -0.32
N ASP A 186 -6.30 6.06 0.53
CA ASP A 186 -7.53 6.79 0.84
C ASP A 186 -7.19 8.20 1.38
N ARG A 187 -6.21 8.32 2.28
CA ARG A 187 -5.79 9.62 2.84
C ARG A 187 -5.13 10.53 1.81
N VAL A 188 -4.29 9.98 0.92
CA VAL A 188 -3.69 10.75 -0.18
C VAL A 188 -4.78 11.27 -1.13
N MET A 189 -5.76 10.43 -1.47
CA MET A 189 -6.87 10.84 -2.35
C MET A 189 -7.75 11.90 -1.71
N GLU A 190 -8.01 11.80 -0.40
CA GLU A 190 -8.92 12.68 0.33
C GLU A 190 -8.26 14.00 0.75
N TYR A 191 -7.01 13.96 1.22
CA TYR A 191 -6.33 15.10 1.86
C TYR A 191 -5.09 15.61 1.11
N GLY A 192 -4.66 14.95 0.04
CA GLY A 192 -3.51 15.35 -0.76
C GLY A 192 -2.25 15.51 0.09
N GLU A 193 -1.62 16.69 0.03
CA GLU A 193 -0.39 17.01 0.77
C GLU A 193 -0.53 16.94 2.31
N GLN A 194 -1.76 16.98 2.83
CA GLN A 194 -2.02 16.90 4.27
C GLN A 194 -2.22 15.46 4.77
N ALA A 195 -2.15 14.47 3.88
CA ALA A 195 -2.36 13.08 4.21
C ALA A 195 -1.48 12.59 5.38
N GLY A 196 -0.20 13.01 5.40
CA GLY A 196 0.72 12.65 6.47
C GLY A 196 0.25 13.10 7.86
N LYS A 197 -0.32 14.30 8.00
CA LYS A 197 -0.86 14.81 9.27
C LYS A 197 -2.06 13.99 9.74
N VAL A 198 -2.94 13.61 8.80
CA VAL A 198 -4.10 12.77 9.10
C VAL A 198 -3.67 11.38 9.52
N LEU A 199 -2.66 10.80 8.86
CA LEU A 199 -2.12 9.51 9.23
C LEU A 199 -1.48 9.50 10.63
N GLN A 200 -0.84 10.59 11.07
CA GLN A 200 -0.36 10.72 12.45
C GLN A 200 -1.53 10.71 13.46
N HIS A 201 -2.62 11.42 13.15
CA HIS A 201 -3.83 11.36 13.96
C HIS A 201 -4.45 9.96 13.96
N ASP A 202 -4.56 9.32 12.80
CA ASP A 202 -5.07 7.94 12.66
C ASP A 202 -4.25 6.95 13.50
N LYS A 203 -2.92 7.12 13.55
CA LYS A 203 -2.04 6.34 14.43
C LYS A 203 -2.34 6.54 15.90
N ALA A 204 -2.54 7.77 16.33
CA ALA A 204 -2.90 8.09 17.73
C ALA A 204 -4.23 7.44 18.11
N VAL A 205 -5.24 7.50 17.24
CA VAL A 205 -6.54 6.85 17.44
C VAL A 205 -6.41 5.32 17.51
N ALA A 206 -5.64 4.72 16.59
CA ALA A 206 -5.40 3.28 16.62
C ALA A 206 -4.66 2.83 17.88
N ALA A 207 -3.63 3.58 18.29
CA ALA A 207 -2.87 3.31 19.52
C ALA A 207 -3.73 3.41 20.77
N ALA A 208 -4.64 4.38 20.86
CA ALA A 208 -5.62 4.49 21.95
C ALA A 208 -6.55 3.26 22.07
N GLN A 209 -6.74 2.53 20.96
CA GLN A 209 -7.47 1.26 20.90
C GLN A 209 -6.56 0.02 21.11
N GLY A 210 -5.29 0.19 21.46
CA GLY A 210 -4.32 -0.88 21.60
C GLY A 210 -3.88 -1.54 20.28
N LYS A 211 -4.12 -0.88 19.14
CA LYS A 211 -3.74 -1.40 17.82
C LYS A 211 -2.40 -0.83 17.38
N THR A 212 -1.52 -1.68 16.87
CA THR A 212 -0.19 -1.29 16.38
C THR A 212 -0.18 -0.86 14.91
N LYS A 213 -1.24 -1.18 14.17
CA LYS A 213 -1.37 -0.87 12.74
C LYS A 213 -2.67 -0.14 12.45
N VAL A 214 -2.56 0.92 11.66
CA VAL A 214 -3.73 1.65 11.15
C VAL A 214 -4.32 0.91 9.96
N THR A 215 -5.57 0.51 10.10
CA THR A 215 -6.38 -0.13 9.08
C THR A 215 -7.73 0.59 8.99
N ARG A 216 -8.51 0.35 7.93
CA ARG A 216 -9.86 0.92 7.84
C ARG A 216 -10.71 0.61 9.08
N SER A 217 -10.62 -0.60 9.61
CA SER A 217 -11.37 -1.02 10.79
C SER A 217 -10.91 -0.34 12.10
N SER A 218 -9.68 0.22 12.15
CA SER A 218 -9.20 0.94 13.32
C SER A 218 -9.65 2.41 13.37
N ILE A 219 -9.96 2.99 12.23
CA ILE A 219 -10.34 4.41 12.11
C ILE A 219 -11.83 4.60 11.79
N ALA A 220 -12.44 3.66 11.06
CA ALA A 220 -13.86 3.66 10.71
C ALA A 220 -14.42 2.24 10.91
N PRO A 221 -14.62 1.79 12.16
CA PRO A 221 -15.15 0.46 12.42
C PRO A 221 -16.54 0.31 11.81
N GLU A 222 -16.87 -0.90 11.37
CA GLU A 222 -18.17 -1.26 10.82
C GLU A 222 -18.74 -2.48 11.54
N LEU A 223 -20.06 -2.53 11.62
CA LEU A 223 -20.71 -3.74 12.10
C LEU A 223 -20.34 -4.91 11.17
N SER A 224 -19.88 -6.01 11.75
CA SER A 224 -19.49 -7.16 10.94
C SER A 224 -20.65 -7.67 10.09
N VAL A 225 -20.37 -8.09 8.85
CA VAL A 225 -21.40 -8.67 7.97
C VAL A 225 -22.09 -9.87 8.65
N LYS A 226 -21.35 -10.63 9.46
CA LYS A 226 -21.88 -11.75 10.26
C LYS A 226 -22.93 -11.24 11.25
N ASN A 227 -22.62 -10.21 12.03
CA ASN A 227 -23.54 -9.65 13.03
C ASN A 227 -24.72 -8.94 12.37
N ALA A 228 -24.52 -8.24 11.25
CA ALA A 228 -25.60 -7.64 10.49
C ALA A 228 -26.58 -8.71 9.95
N ARG A 229 -26.07 -9.79 9.36
CA ARG A 229 -26.91 -10.93 8.90
C ARG A 229 -27.62 -11.61 10.07
N ARG A 230 -26.89 -11.82 11.17
CA ARG A 230 -27.45 -12.43 12.37
C ARG A 230 -28.59 -11.58 12.96
N PHE A 231 -28.41 -10.26 12.98
CA PHE A 231 -29.49 -9.36 13.41
C PHE A 231 -30.76 -9.50 12.53
N VAL A 232 -30.60 -9.56 11.22
CA VAL A 232 -31.73 -9.77 10.29
C VAL A 232 -32.41 -11.13 10.54
N GLU A 233 -31.63 -12.19 10.77
CA GLU A 233 -32.17 -13.53 11.11
C GLU A 233 -32.94 -13.54 12.43
N LEU A 234 -32.50 -12.79 13.44
CA LEU A 234 -33.20 -12.63 14.70
C LEU A 234 -34.49 -11.85 14.50
N MET A 235 -34.45 -10.74 13.78
CA MET A 235 -35.63 -9.93 13.47
C MET A 235 -36.66 -10.69 12.65
N ALA A 236 -36.24 -11.61 11.77
CA ALA A 236 -37.13 -12.47 11.02
C ALA A 236 -37.93 -13.49 11.91
N LYS A 237 -37.43 -13.73 13.14
CA LYS A 237 -38.12 -14.57 14.14
C LYS A 237 -39.01 -13.77 15.12
N ALA A 238 -38.97 -12.43 15.02
CA ALA A 238 -39.78 -11.58 15.87
C ALA A 238 -41.28 -11.76 15.53
N THR A 239 -42.13 -11.74 16.54
CA THR A 239 -43.56 -11.59 16.35
C THR A 239 -43.91 -10.13 16.12
N ILE A 240 -44.80 -9.86 15.19
CA ILE A 240 -45.21 -8.49 14.85
C ILE A 240 -46.67 -8.33 15.29
N SER A 241 -46.95 -7.35 16.15
CA SER A 241 -48.29 -6.99 16.53
C SER A 241 -49.01 -6.20 15.40
N ASP A 242 -50.34 -6.10 15.50
CA ASP A 242 -51.14 -5.30 14.55
C ASP A 242 -50.74 -3.80 14.55
N GLU A 243 -50.10 -3.33 15.62
CA GLU A 243 -49.57 -1.98 15.76
C GLU A 243 -48.14 -1.82 15.18
N GLY A 244 -47.58 -2.88 14.57
CA GLY A 244 -46.24 -2.86 13.98
C GLY A 244 -45.10 -2.97 14.99
N VAL A 245 -45.35 -3.44 16.21
CA VAL A 245 -44.33 -3.64 17.25
C VAL A 245 -43.69 -5.01 17.07
N PHE A 246 -42.33 -5.02 16.98
CA PHE A 246 -41.54 -6.24 16.93
C PHE A 246 -41.24 -6.74 18.34
N THR A 247 -41.61 -7.98 18.63
CA THR A 247 -41.33 -8.60 19.92
C THR A 247 -40.38 -9.79 19.75
N LEU A 248 -39.28 -9.75 20.48
CA LEU A 248 -38.31 -10.84 20.62
C LEU A 248 -38.25 -11.26 22.09
N GLU A 249 -38.03 -12.54 22.36
CA GLU A 249 -37.95 -13.07 23.72
C GLU A 249 -36.69 -13.91 23.94
N GLY A 250 -36.33 -14.08 25.22
CA GLY A 250 -35.26 -14.98 25.65
C GLY A 250 -33.88 -14.64 25.07
N THR A 251 -33.18 -15.66 24.61
CA THR A 251 -31.81 -15.51 24.08
C THR A 251 -31.76 -14.71 22.78
N ALA A 252 -32.84 -14.76 21.97
CA ALA A 252 -32.89 -13.97 20.72
C ALA A 252 -32.93 -12.48 21.00
N LEU A 253 -33.66 -12.04 22.02
CA LEU A 253 -33.70 -10.63 22.45
C LEU A 253 -32.32 -10.20 22.97
N ALA A 254 -31.68 -11.01 23.83
CA ALA A 254 -30.37 -10.67 24.40
C ALA A 254 -29.31 -10.54 23.31
N GLU A 255 -29.29 -11.43 22.31
CA GLU A 255 -28.37 -11.38 21.19
C GLU A 255 -28.63 -10.16 20.29
N ALA A 256 -29.89 -9.84 20.00
CA ALA A 256 -30.26 -8.67 19.20
C ALA A 256 -29.85 -7.37 19.89
N LEU A 257 -30.06 -7.24 21.20
CA LEU A 257 -29.64 -6.09 21.99
C LEU A 257 -28.11 -5.94 22.00
N SER A 258 -27.38 -7.04 22.14
CA SER A 258 -25.89 -7.01 22.06
C SER A 258 -25.38 -6.48 20.72
N ILE A 259 -26.00 -6.88 19.60
CA ILE A 259 -25.65 -6.39 18.28
C ILE A 259 -26.01 -4.90 18.12
N MET A 260 -27.11 -4.47 18.67
CA MET A 260 -27.53 -3.05 18.68
C MET A 260 -26.57 -2.19 19.51
N ASP A 261 -26.11 -2.66 20.65
CA ASP A 261 -25.15 -1.95 21.49
C ASP A 261 -23.77 -1.87 20.79
N GLU A 262 -23.33 -2.92 20.13
CA GLU A 262 -22.12 -2.87 19.26
C GLU A 262 -22.29 -1.80 18.17
N HIS A 263 -23.44 -1.76 17.49
CA HIS A 263 -23.69 -0.77 16.46
C HIS A 263 -23.69 0.67 17.00
N LYS A 264 -24.26 0.91 18.19
CA LYS A 264 -24.22 2.22 18.85
C LYS A 264 -22.80 2.63 19.19
N ALA A 265 -22.03 1.74 19.80
CA ALA A 265 -20.61 1.99 20.12
C ALA A 265 -19.78 2.32 18.87
N ILE A 266 -20.04 1.63 17.76
CA ILE A 266 -19.42 1.91 16.46
C ILE A 266 -19.80 3.32 15.97
N ALA A 267 -21.07 3.70 16.07
CA ALA A 267 -21.54 5.03 15.65
C ALA A 267 -20.90 6.15 16.48
N GLU A 268 -20.81 5.97 17.79
CA GLU A 268 -20.13 6.89 18.71
C GLU A 268 -18.63 7.02 18.42
N ALA A 269 -17.95 5.89 18.17
CA ALA A 269 -16.54 5.88 17.81
C ALA A 269 -16.27 6.62 16.49
N ARG A 270 -17.12 6.43 15.48
CA ARG A 270 -17.05 7.16 14.20
C ARG A 270 -17.26 8.65 14.37
N GLU A 271 -18.23 9.03 15.18
CA GLU A 271 -18.51 10.46 15.45
C GLU A 271 -17.34 11.08 16.21
N THR A 272 -16.83 10.44 17.24
CA THR A 272 -15.64 10.89 17.98
C THR A 272 -14.44 11.07 17.05
N TYR A 273 -14.19 10.10 16.16
CA TYR A 273 -13.13 10.19 15.15
C TYR A 273 -13.36 11.38 14.21
N ARG A 274 -14.58 11.57 13.70
CA ARG A 274 -14.94 12.68 12.82
C ARG A 274 -14.71 14.04 13.50
N LEU A 275 -15.05 14.15 14.79
CA LEU A 275 -14.87 15.36 15.58
C LEU A 275 -13.40 15.71 15.87
N SER A 276 -12.53 14.69 15.91
CA SER A 276 -11.12 14.84 16.26
C SER A 276 -10.19 15.08 15.05
N GLN A 277 -10.73 15.12 13.81
CA GLN A 277 -9.91 15.28 12.59
C GLN A 277 -9.09 16.57 12.60
N PRO A 278 -7.76 16.51 12.39
CA PRO A 278 -6.86 17.67 12.50
C PRO A 278 -6.90 18.60 11.29
N VAL A 279 -7.60 18.19 10.23
CA VAL A 279 -7.73 18.92 8.98
C VAL A 279 -9.18 19.14 8.62
N PRO A 280 -9.51 20.21 7.84
CA PRO A 280 -10.87 20.43 7.42
C PRO A 280 -11.35 19.30 6.51
N SER A 281 -12.54 18.79 6.79
CA SER A 281 -13.25 17.87 5.89
C SER A 281 -14.31 18.61 5.10
N THR A 282 -14.67 18.07 3.94
CA THR A 282 -15.72 18.62 3.09
C THR A 282 -16.79 17.58 2.81
N GLU A 283 -18.04 17.98 2.81
CA GLU A 283 -19.18 17.15 2.44
C GLU A 283 -20.07 17.91 1.47
N ILE A 284 -20.57 17.23 0.45
CA ILE A 284 -21.51 17.81 -0.50
C ILE A 284 -22.88 17.18 -0.25
N ILE A 285 -23.83 18.05 0.12
CA ILE A 285 -25.24 17.67 0.29
C ILE A 285 -26.07 18.47 -0.73
N GLY A 286 -26.60 17.78 -1.74
CA GLY A 286 -27.29 18.42 -2.85
C GLY A 286 -26.36 19.33 -3.67
N LYS A 287 -26.61 20.64 -3.64
CA LYS A 287 -25.77 21.65 -4.30
C LYS A 287 -24.95 22.51 -3.33
N VAL A 288 -24.77 22.04 -2.09
CA VAL A 288 -24.06 22.79 -1.07
C VAL A 288 -22.82 22.02 -0.64
N LEU A 289 -21.68 22.70 -0.67
CA LEU A 289 -20.41 22.25 -0.10
C LEU A 289 -20.39 22.74 1.37
N TYR A 290 -20.35 21.82 2.31
CA TYR A 290 -20.10 22.09 3.72
C TYR A 290 -18.63 21.89 4.03
N VAL A 291 -18.05 22.80 4.83
CA VAL A 291 -16.68 22.71 5.31
C VAL A 291 -16.72 22.53 6.82
N ARG A 292 -16.12 21.46 7.33
CA ARG A 292 -16.10 21.10 8.74
C ARG A 292 -14.67 21.08 9.27
N MET A 293 -14.50 21.49 10.50
CA MET A 293 -13.24 21.35 11.22
C MET A 293 -13.54 20.95 12.66
N ASN A 294 -12.86 19.93 13.16
CA ASN A 294 -13.16 19.31 14.46
C ASN A 294 -14.66 18.98 14.61
N GLY A 295 -15.28 18.50 13.52
CA GLY A 295 -16.68 18.13 13.44
C GLY A 295 -17.71 19.28 13.47
N LYS A 296 -17.25 20.51 13.62
CA LYS A 296 -18.14 21.69 13.54
C LYS A 296 -18.19 22.19 12.10
N ASP A 297 -19.39 22.54 11.65
CA ASP A 297 -19.55 23.25 10.39
C ASP A 297 -18.94 24.66 10.54
N ILE A 298 -17.87 24.92 9.82
CA ILE A 298 -17.17 26.22 9.82
C ILE A 298 -17.56 27.09 8.64
N GLY A 299 -18.31 26.56 7.69
CA GLY A 299 -18.84 27.30 6.57
C GLY A 299 -19.47 26.42 5.50
N SER A 300 -20.22 27.05 4.62
CA SER A 300 -20.81 26.39 3.46
C SER A 300 -20.78 27.28 2.22
N ALA A 301 -20.74 26.66 1.04
CA ALA A 301 -20.74 27.37 -0.24
C ALA A 301 -21.61 26.62 -1.26
N VAL A 302 -22.28 27.35 -2.14
CA VAL A 302 -23.18 26.77 -3.18
C VAL A 302 -22.38 26.35 -4.39
N ILE A 303 -22.49 25.09 -4.80
CA ILE A 303 -21.83 24.56 -6.01
C ILE A 303 -22.46 25.21 -7.25
N TYR A 304 -21.62 25.81 -8.10
CA TYR A 304 -22.05 26.38 -9.37
C TYR A 304 -21.85 25.38 -10.53
N ARG A 305 -20.60 24.97 -10.79
CA ARG A 305 -20.26 24.07 -11.89
C ARG A 305 -18.94 23.35 -11.61
N GLY A 306 -18.93 22.04 -11.66
CA GLY A 306 -17.74 21.22 -11.38
C GLY A 306 -17.15 21.51 -9.99
N LYS A 307 -15.89 21.91 -9.94
CA LYS A 307 -15.19 22.26 -8.68
C LYS A 307 -15.34 23.73 -8.27
N ASN A 308 -16.21 24.53 -8.93
CA ASN A 308 -16.43 25.94 -8.60
C ASN A 308 -17.64 26.11 -7.71
N VAL A 309 -17.52 26.99 -6.70
CA VAL A 309 -18.54 27.30 -5.71
C VAL A 309 -18.73 28.79 -5.58
N TRP A 310 -19.97 29.21 -5.29
CA TRP A 310 -20.27 30.59 -4.87
C TRP A 310 -20.03 30.74 -3.39
N LEU A 311 -19.10 31.62 -3.04
CA LEU A 311 -18.73 31.93 -1.67
C LEU A 311 -19.16 33.38 -1.33
N HIS A 312 -19.73 33.58 -0.15
CA HIS A 312 -19.99 34.92 0.41
C HIS A 312 -18.77 35.38 1.22
N MET A 313 -18.12 36.44 0.74
CA MET A 313 -16.96 37.06 1.38
C MET A 313 -17.25 38.56 1.54
N ASP A 314 -17.25 39.03 2.77
CA ASP A 314 -17.40 40.47 3.11
C ASP A 314 -18.53 41.11 2.30
N ASP A 315 -19.74 40.56 2.42
CA ASP A 315 -20.99 40.96 1.73
C ASP A 315 -20.99 40.88 0.20
N LYS A 316 -19.95 40.29 -0.39
CA LYS A 316 -19.87 40.02 -1.83
C LYS A 316 -19.94 38.53 -2.14
N ARG A 317 -20.67 38.21 -3.21
CA ARG A 317 -20.72 36.84 -3.73
C ARG A 317 -19.64 36.66 -4.79
N VAL A 318 -18.67 35.78 -4.50
CA VAL A 318 -17.50 35.55 -5.36
C VAL A 318 -17.49 34.10 -5.82
N LEU A 319 -17.19 33.87 -7.10
CA LEU A 319 -16.99 32.53 -7.64
C LEU A 319 -15.54 32.10 -7.41
N VAL A 320 -15.34 31.02 -6.67
CA VAL A 320 -14.02 30.47 -6.35
C VAL A 320 -14.02 28.95 -6.55
N ASN A 321 -12.86 28.33 -6.62
CA ASN A 321 -12.80 26.87 -6.54
C ASN A 321 -13.01 26.37 -5.09
N GLN A 322 -13.37 25.09 -4.96
CA GLN A 322 -13.65 24.47 -3.64
C GLN A 322 -12.47 24.61 -2.67
N SER A 323 -11.22 24.40 -3.13
CA SER A 323 -10.02 24.52 -2.29
C SER A 323 -9.86 25.93 -1.71
N LYS A 324 -10.14 26.99 -2.49
CA LYS A 324 -10.08 28.39 -2.04
C LYS A 324 -11.19 28.69 -1.05
N ALA A 325 -12.39 28.11 -1.23
CA ALA A 325 -13.50 28.23 -0.27
C ALA A 325 -13.14 27.57 1.06
N VAL A 326 -12.57 26.35 1.04
CA VAL A 326 -12.10 25.67 2.26
C VAL A 326 -11.06 26.52 2.98
N SER A 327 -10.05 27.01 2.28
CA SER A 327 -8.98 27.85 2.86
C SER A 327 -9.54 29.13 3.51
N TYR A 328 -10.54 29.75 2.91
CA TYR A 328 -11.22 30.92 3.46
C TYR A 328 -11.92 30.60 4.79
N PHE A 329 -12.73 29.53 4.83
CA PHE A 329 -13.46 29.15 6.04
C PHE A 329 -12.52 28.73 7.18
N VAL A 330 -11.46 27.99 6.87
CA VAL A 330 -10.43 27.59 7.85
C VAL A 330 -9.74 28.80 8.45
N LYS A 331 -9.36 29.78 7.60
CA LYS A 331 -8.72 31.01 8.07
C LYS A 331 -9.66 31.79 8.99
N LYS A 332 -10.93 31.97 8.61
CA LYS A 332 -11.94 32.66 9.41
C LYS A 332 -12.19 31.96 10.75
N TYR A 333 -12.29 30.63 10.76
CA TYR A 333 -12.44 29.83 11.97
C TYR A 333 -11.26 30.00 12.93
N LYS A 334 -10.02 29.96 12.44
CA LYS A 334 -8.81 30.17 13.26
C LYS A 334 -8.77 31.55 13.88
N MET A 335 -9.07 32.59 13.11
CA MET A 335 -9.14 33.98 13.64
C MET A 335 -10.19 34.14 14.76
N GLN A 336 -11.32 33.45 14.62
CA GLN A 336 -12.37 33.48 15.69
C GLN A 336 -11.91 32.73 16.95
N GLN A 337 -11.13 31.66 16.82
CA GLN A 337 -10.59 30.95 18.00
C GLN A 337 -9.53 31.79 18.74
N GLU A 338 -8.64 32.48 17.98
CA GLU A 338 -7.66 33.40 18.58
C GLU A 338 -8.31 34.54 19.34
N GLN A 339 -9.35 35.17 18.78
CA GLN A 339 -10.10 36.24 19.45
C GLN A 339 -10.83 35.79 20.73
N ASN A 340 -11.31 34.54 20.75
CA ASN A 340 -11.96 33.96 21.93
C ASN A 340 -10.98 33.59 23.04
N HIS A 341 -9.71 33.33 22.69
CA HIS A 341 -8.63 32.98 23.64
C HIS A 341 -8.05 34.22 24.32
N ASP A 342 -8.01 35.35 23.59
CA ASP A 342 -7.54 36.67 24.15
C ASP A 342 -8.62 37.36 25.01
N SER A 343 -9.82 36.79 25.05
CA SER A 343 -10.96 37.34 25.81
C SER A 343 -11.28 36.58 27.12
N GLN A 344 -10.45 35.57 27.45
CA GLN A 344 -10.49 34.83 28.71
C GLN A 344 -9.21 35.06 29.52
#